data_34190f636f3d57b67eea1eb7c7a35791
#
_entry.id   34190f636f3d57b67eea1eb7c7a35791
#
_cell.length_a   1.000
_cell.length_b   1.000
_cell.length_c   1.000
_cell.angle_alpha   90.00
_cell.angle_beta   90.00
_cell.angle_gamma   90.00
#
_symmetry.space_group_name_H-M   'P 1'
#
loop_
_entity.id
_entity.type
_entity.pdbx_description
1 polymer ?
#
loop_
_entity_poly.entity_id
_entity_poly.type
_entity_poly.pdbx_seq_one_letter_code
_entity_poly.pdbx_strand_id
1 'polypeptide(L)'
;MKKGFWTVRYTLINVTYFAAFCTIHALAAVYLLANGFTNTEVGVLLAVANISSALCQPFIAGIIDKPGPLTNRRFILISVMIIMIGSILLKFLSSPKAIVFVIYALIYMIQFAYQPVMTALCFEYQKAGCNIFYGLARGLGSASFAVTSAFIGGAVEKNGVDLLLVVNVITMILSAIVVFTFKKPEVEEKETDKEDKPQGKAHNNIIDFAKTYPAFSVFLIGTICFYFAHNMINDFMIQIIRSLGGAETELGYSNFLQAILELPVMAVIGVFLKKISSDKMLVFSGTAFFVKILILMFVSNMAGMYVSQSFQLFAYAVFIPAAAYYVSNTMDELDQVKGQAYVTSAITVGGVFSNLISGVILDNLGIKAMLGTGCVVCAVGVVIGFVAMNKLPHHA
;
A
#
# COMPACT_ATOMS: atom_id res chain seq x y z
N MET A 1 12.54 -25.50 20.65
CA MET A 1 13.16 -24.77 19.51
C MET A 1 13.66 -23.40 19.96
N LYS A 2 14.82 -22.90 19.44
CA LYS A 2 15.43 -21.62 19.86
C LYS A 2 14.46 -20.44 19.65
N LYS A 3 14.32 -19.57 20.66
CA LYS A 3 13.35 -18.44 20.69
C LYS A 3 13.36 -17.51 19.47
N GLY A 4 14.43 -17.45 18.68
CA GLY A 4 14.52 -16.58 17.49
C GLY A 4 14.15 -17.23 16.14
N PHE A 5 13.98 -18.53 16.11
CA PHE A 5 13.83 -19.30 14.86
C PHE A 5 12.57 -18.91 14.05
N TRP A 6 11.44 -18.73 14.71
CA TRP A 6 10.18 -18.38 14.09
C TRP A 6 10.18 -16.95 13.54
N THR A 7 10.74 -15.99 14.31
CA THR A 7 10.88 -14.60 13.86
C THR A 7 11.75 -14.49 12.62
N VAL A 8 12.92 -15.16 12.58
CA VAL A 8 13.81 -15.13 11.42
C VAL A 8 13.10 -15.65 10.16
N ARG A 9 12.41 -16.78 10.26
CA ARG A 9 11.71 -17.36 9.09
C ARG A 9 10.56 -16.48 8.61
N TYR A 10 9.77 -15.94 9.53
CA TYR A 10 8.70 -14.99 9.17
C TYR A 10 9.26 -13.69 8.61
N THR A 11 10.42 -13.22 9.10
CA THR A 11 11.15 -12.09 8.53
C THR A 11 11.56 -12.37 7.09
N LEU A 12 12.09 -13.57 6.78
CA LEU A 12 12.45 -13.93 5.40
C LEU A 12 11.25 -13.94 4.46
N ILE A 13 10.05 -14.36 4.93
CA ILE A 13 8.82 -14.24 4.14
C ILE A 13 8.53 -12.77 3.82
N ASN A 14 8.63 -11.87 4.81
CA ASN A 14 8.43 -10.44 4.59
C ASN A 14 9.46 -9.83 3.65
N VAL A 15 10.74 -10.13 3.85
CA VAL A 15 11.85 -9.64 3.03
C VAL A 15 11.67 -10.04 1.56
N THR A 16 11.39 -11.31 1.28
CA THR A 16 11.20 -11.81 -0.09
C THR A 16 9.94 -11.25 -0.73
N TYR A 17 8.86 -11.12 0.04
CA TYR A 17 7.61 -10.52 -0.43
C TYR A 17 7.81 -9.05 -0.82
N PHE A 18 8.39 -8.22 0.06
CA PHE A 18 8.53 -6.79 -0.20
C PHE A 18 9.57 -6.48 -1.28
N ALA A 19 10.60 -7.31 -1.45
CA ALA A 19 11.50 -7.22 -2.59
C ALA A 19 10.76 -7.49 -3.92
N ALA A 20 9.95 -8.55 -3.98
CA ALA A 20 9.11 -8.82 -5.15
C ALA A 20 8.04 -7.74 -5.37
N PHE A 21 7.42 -7.24 -4.31
CA PHE A 21 6.45 -6.16 -4.37
C PHE A 21 7.04 -4.90 -5.00
N CYS A 22 8.28 -4.56 -4.68
CA CYS A 22 9.00 -3.44 -5.28
C CYS A 22 9.08 -3.58 -6.81
N THR A 23 9.39 -4.76 -7.34
CA THR A 23 9.59 -4.96 -8.79
C THR A 23 8.30 -4.84 -9.61
N ILE A 24 7.15 -5.20 -9.04
CA ILE A 24 5.85 -5.17 -9.74
C ILE A 24 5.08 -3.88 -9.45
N HIS A 25 5.09 -3.38 -8.22
CA HIS A 25 4.26 -2.23 -7.85
C HIS A 25 4.99 -0.91 -8.01
N ALA A 26 6.20 -0.77 -7.48
CA ALA A 26 6.91 0.51 -7.51
C ALA A 26 7.44 0.88 -8.91
N LEU A 27 7.68 -0.11 -9.77
CA LEU A 27 8.17 0.07 -11.13
C LEU A 27 7.15 -0.34 -12.19
N ALA A 28 5.86 -0.41 -11.85
CA ALA A 28 4.78 -0.79 -12.76
C ALA A 28 4.78 0.08 -14.05
N ALA A 29 4.79 1.39 -13.91
CA ALA A 29 4.80 2.31 -15.03
C ALA A 29 6.06 2.13 -15.90
N VAL A 30 7.23 1.87 -15.30
CA VAL A 30 8.47 1.61 -16.04
C VAL A 30 8.32 0.38 -16.94
N TYR A 31 7.84 -0.74 -16.39
CA TYR A 31 7.66 -1.96 -17.16
C TYR A 31 6.61 -1.81 -18.27
N LEU A 32 5.45 -1.24 -17.93
CA LEU A 32 4.33 -1.11 -18.88
C LEU A 32 4.66 -0.15 -20.02
N LEU A 33 5.25 1.03 -19.74
CA LEU A 33 5.65 1.99 -20.76
C LEU A 33 6.72 1.39 -21.70
N ALA A 34 7.68 0.64 -21.17
CA ALA A 34 8.68 -0.04 -22.00
C ALA A 34 8.08 -1.12 -22.91
N ASN A 35 6.93 -1.70 -22.54
CA ASN A 35 6.15 -2.63 -23.35
C ASN A 35 5.12 -1.92 -24.26
N GLY A 36 5.27 -0.61 -24.46
CA GLY A 36 4.50 0.19 -25.42
C GLY A 36 3.10 0.59 -24.94
N PHE A 37 2.80 0.51 -23.64
CA PHE A 37 1.56 1.04 -23.07
C PHE A 37 1.60 2.57 -23.04
N THR A 38 0.47 3.22 -23.27
CA THR A 38 0.29 4.66 -23.03
C THR A 38 0.10 4.92 -21.54
N ASN A 39 0.22 6.18 -21.08
CA ASN A 39 -0.04 6.52 -19.70
C ASN A 39 -1.51 6.22 -19.31
N THR A 40 -2.44 6.43 -20.23
CA THR A 40 -3.86 6.06 -20.04
C THR A 40 -4.02 4.56 -19.81
N GLU A 41 -3.38 3.73 -20.65
CA GLU A 41 -3.43 2.26 -20.49
C GLU A 41 -2.80 1.80 -19.18
N VAL A 42 -1.69 2.42 -18.76
CA VAL A 42 -1.06 2.19 -17.44
C VAL A 42 -2.05 2.53 -16.32
N GLY A 43 -2.66 3.72 -16.36
CA GLY A 43 -3.63 4.15 -15.37
C GLY A 43 -4.84 3.23 -15.26
N VAL A 44 -5.39 2.79 -16.41
CA VAL A 44 -6.51 1.83 -16.45
C VAL A 44 -6.10 0.50 -15.84
N LEU A 45 -4.92 -0.04 -16.17
CA LEU A 45 -4.43 -1.29 -15.60
C LEU A 45 -4.32 -1.22 -14.08
N LEU A 46 -3.66 -0.17 -13.56
CA LEU A 46 -3.48 0.02 -12.13
C LEU A 46 -4.82 0.20 -11.41
N ALA A 47 -5.76 0.95 -12.00
CA ALA A 47 -7.10 1.12 -11.45
C ALA A 47 -7.87 -0.21 -11.37
N VAL A 48 -7.88 -0.99 -12.46
CA VAL A 48 -8.52 -2.31 -12.51
C VAL A 48 -7.89 -3.26 -11.49
N ALA A 49 -6.56 -3.31 -11.41
CA ALA A 49 -5.86 -4.17 -10.49
C ALA A 49 -6.12 -3.79 -9.01
N ASN A 50 -6.15 -2.50 -8.68
CA ASN A 50 -6.47 -2.01 -7.34
C ASN A 50 -7.91 -2.31 -6.93
N ILE A 51 -8.89 -2.07 -7.80
CA ILE A 51 -10.30 -2.41 -7.54
C ILE A 51 -10.45 -3.92 -7.34
N SER A 52 -9.89 -4.71 -8.25
CA SER A 52 -9.96 -6.17 -8.19
C SER A 52 -9.34 -6.70 -6.90
N SER A 53 -8.19 -6.14 -6.49
CA SER A 53 -7.56 -6.49 -5.22
C SER A 53 -8.44 -6.18 -4.02
N ALA A 54 -9.02 -4.97 -3.96
CA ALA A 54 -9.87 -4.55 -2.86
C ALA A 54 -11.13 -5.44 -2.73
N LEU A 55 -11.70 -5.89 -3.85
CA LEU A 55 -12.86 -6.79 -3.86
C LEU A 55 -12.48 -8.24 -3.52
N CYS A 56 -11.31 -8.71 -3.98
CA CYS A 56 -10.87 -10.08 -3.74
C CYS A 56 -10.44 -10.34 -2.29
N GLN A 57 -9.87 -9.35 -1.58
CA GLN A 57 -9.35 -9.54 -0.22
C GLN A 57 -10.40 -10.06 0.77
N PRO A 58 -11.60 -9.44 0.92
CA PRO A 58 -12.63 -9.96 1.84
C PRO A 58 -13.15 -11.34 1.41
N PHE A 59 -13.25 -11.58 0.10
CA PHE A 59 -13.68 -12.88 -0.44
C PHE A 59 -12.69 -14.00 -0.09
N ILE A 60 -11.39 -13.74 -0.28
CA ILE A 60 -10.31 -14.67 0.06
C ILE A 60 -10.30 -14.94 1.57
N ALA A 61 -10.38 -13.88 2.40
CA ALA A 61 -10.45 -14.03 3.85
C ALA A 61 -11.64 -14.90 4.27
N GLY A 62 -12.83 -14.67 3.71
CA GLY A 62 -14.03 -15.45 4.00
C GLY A 62 -13.95 -16.93 3.57
N ILE A 63 -13.09 -17.28 2.61
CA ILE A 63 -12.83 -18.67 2.25
C ILE A 63 -11.84 -19.32 3.22
N ILE A 64 -10.77 -18.58 3.59
CA ILE A 64 -9.71 -19.08 4.47
C ILE A 64 -10.22 -19.28 5.91
N ASP A 65 -11.13 -18.43 6.37
CA ASP A 65 -11.70 -18.47 7.73
C ASP A 65 -12.66 -19.66 7.92
N LYS A 66 -13.13 -20.27 6.83
CA LYS A 66 -13.97 -21.47 6.91
C LYS A 66 -13.10 -22.73 7.03
N PRO A 67 -13.55 -23.73 7.82
CA PRO A 67 -12.90 -25.03 7.84
C PRO A 67 -12.84 -25.62 6.41
N GLY A 68 -11.62 -25.83 5.91
CA GLY A 68 -11.44 -26.29 4.54
C GLY A 68 -9.99 -26.54 4.14
N PRO A 69 -9.76 -26.95 2.90
CA PRO A 69 -8.41 -27.25 2.42
C PRO A 69 -7.54 -26.00 2.22
N LEU A 70 -8.13 -24.80 2.12
CA LEU A 70 -7.41 -23.56 1.89
C LEU A 70 -7.06 -22.89 3.22
N THR A 71 -5.80 -22.98 3.62
CA THR A 71 -5.23 -22.32 4.81
C THR A 71 -4.43 -21.08 4.39
N ASN A 72 -4.15 -20.16 5.34
CA ASN A 72 -3.28 -19.00 5.08
C ASN A 72 -1.98 -19.40 4.37
N ARG A 73 -1.30 -20.43 4.86
CA ARG A 73 -0.05 -20.92 4.26
C ARG A 73 -0.24 -21.48 2.84
N ARG A 74 -1.31 -22.25 2.60
CA ARG A 74 -1.60 -22.79 1.25
C ARG A 74 -1.95 -21.69 0.26
N PHE A 75 -2.74 -20.71 0.69
CA PHE A 75 -3.05 -19.55 -0.15
C PHE A 75 -1.78 -18.80 -0.56
N ILE A 76 -0.86 -18.55 0.38
CA ILE A 76 0.42 -17.91 0.09
C ILE A 76 1.22 -18.72 -0.93
N LEU A 77 1.32 -20.03 -0.77
CA LEU A 77 2.05 -20.88 -1.74
C LEU A 77 1.42 -20.83 -3.14
N ILE A 78 0.09 -20.88 -3.24
CA ILE A 78 -0.63 -20.74 -4.50
C ILE A 78 -0.36 -19.37 -5.12
N SER A 79 -0.45 -18.30 -4.33
CA SER A 79 -0.18 -16.92 -4.78
C SER A 79 1.23 -16.78 -5.33
N VAL A 80 2.23 -17.28 -4.59
CA VAL A 80 3.64 -17.26 -5.03
C VAL A 80 3.82 -18.01 -6.35
N MET A 81 3.18 -19.18 -6.52
CA MET A 81 3.24 -19.94 -7.77
C MET A 81 2.60 -19.17 -8.93
N ILE A 82 1.43 -18.56 -8.75
CA ILE A 82 0.75 -17.79 -9.80
C ILE A 82 1.59 -16.56 -10.19
N ILE A 83 2.13 -15.83 -9.21
CA ILE A 83 3.00 -14.67 -9.46
C ILE A 83 4.25 -15.08 -10.24
N MET A 84 4.90 -16.17 -9.84
CA MET A 84 6.10 -16.69 -10.51
C MET A 84 5.81 -17.10 -11.96
N ILE A 85 4.76 -17.90 -12.18
CA ILE A 85 4.34 -18.35 -13.52
C ILE A 85 3.97 -17.14 -14.38
N GLY A 86 3.17 -16.20 -13.84
CA GLY A 86 2.79 -14.98 -14.54
C GLY A 86 4.00 -14.13 -14.94
N SER A 87 4.98 -13.98 -14.06
CA SER A 87 6.22 -13.24 -14.36
C SER A 87 7.07 -13.93 -15.43
N ILE A 88 7.12 -15.27 -15.44
CA ILE A 88 7.78 -16.04 -16.49
C ILE A 88 7.03 -15.86 -17.83
N LEU A 89 5.70 -15.96 -17.81
CA LEU A 89 4.88 -15.74 -19.02
C LEU A 89 5.08 -14.36 -19.60
N LEU A 90 5.08 -13.30 -18.78
CA LEU A 90 5.32 -11.92 -19.22
C LEU A 90 6.68 -11.74 -19.93
N LYS A 91 7.70 -12.48 -19.54
CA LYS A 91 9.00 -12.44 -20.18
C LYS A 91 8.98 -12.98 -21.62
N PHE A 92 8.12 -13.95 -21.90
CA PHE A 92 8.03 -14.59 -23.22
C PHE A 92 6.86 -14.09 -24.06
N LEU A 93 5.84 -13.49 -23.44
CA LEU A 93 4.59 -13.05 -24.05
C LEU A 93 4.49 -11.51 -23.99
N SER A 94 5.35 -10.82 -24.75
CA SER A 94 5.32 -9.35 -24.82
C SER A 94 4.24 -8.80 -25.77
N SER A 95 3.56 -9.66 -26.53
CA SER A 95 2.52 -9.28 -27.52
C SER A 95 1.46 -10.40 -27.61
N PRO A 96 0.15 -10.10 -27.79
CA PRO A 96 -0.43 -8.75 -27.84
C PRO A 96 -0.55 -8.08 -26.46
N LYS A 97 -0.60 -6.75 -26.43
CA LYS A 97 -0.74 -5.93 -25.20
C LYS A 97 -1.84 -6.41 -24.24
N ALA A 98 -2.96 -6.89 -24.78
CA ALA A 98 -4.09 -7.38 -23.98
C ALA A 98 -3.68 -8.56 -23.07
N ILE A 99 -2.80 -9.45 -23.52
CA ILE A 99 -2.29 -10.57 -22.71
C ILE A 99 -1.38 -10.03 -21.62
N VAL A 100 -0.48 -9.09 -21.96
CA VAL A 100 0.40 -8.43 -20.96
C VAL A 100 -0.46 -7.73 -19.89
N PHE A 101 -1.50 -7.00 -20.32
CA PHE A 101 -2.44 -6.32 -19.41
C PHE A 101 -3.06 -7.30 -18.41
N VAL A 102 -3.65 -8.39 -18.90
CA VAL A 102 -4.35 -9.37 -18.04
C VAL A 102 -3.39 -10.05 -17.08
N ILE A 103 -2.22 -10.50 -17.55
CA ILE A 103 -1.26 -11.21 -16.69
C ILE A 103 -0.66 -10.24 -15.66
N TYR A 104 -0.31 -9.01 -16.07
CA TYR A 104 0.27 -8.03 -15.16
C TYR A 104 -0.75 -7.61 -14.07
N ALA A 105 -1.99 -7.31 -14.47
CA ALA A 105 -3.07 -6.98 -13.54
C ALA A 105 -3.34 -8.12 -12.55
N LEU A 106 -3.29 -9.37 -13.01
CA LEU A 106 -3.46 -10.54 -12.15
C LEU A 106 -2.32 -10.67 -11.12
N ILE A 107 -1.07 -10.54 -11.55
CA ILE A 107 0.10 -10.56 -10.64
C ILE A 107 -0.02 -9.45 -9.61
N TYR A 108 -0.32 -8.23 -10.05
CA TYR A 108 -0.47 -7.05 -9.20
C TYR A 108 -1.56 -7.26 -8.15
N MET A 109 -2.74 -7.72 -8.58
CA MET A 109 -3.88 -8.01 -7.71
C MET A 109 -3.54 -9.07 -6.65
N ILE A 110 -2.90 -10.18 -7.06
CA ILE A 110 -2.58 -11.29 -6.15
C ILE A 110 -1.52 -10.87 -5.14
N GLN A 111 -0.53 -10.08 -5.53
CA GLN A 111 0.46 -9.57 -4.58
C GLN A 111 -0.18 -8.71 -3.49
N PHE A 112 -1.13 -7.84 -3.83
CA PHE A 112 -1.88 -7.09 -2.82
C PHE A 112 -2.73 -8.01 -1.92
N ALA A 113 -3.39 -9.00 -2.48
CA ALA A 113 -4.21 -9.96 -1.72
C ALA A 113 -3.37 -10.85 -0.78
N TYR A 114 -2.11 -11.12 -1.14
CA TYR A 114 -1.17 -11.89 -0.34
C TYR A 114 -0.81 -11.19 0.98
N GLN A 115 -0.69 -9.88 1.00
CA GLN A 115 -0.18 -9.12 2.17
C GLN A 115 -1.01 -9.31 3.45
N PRO A 116 -2.35 -9.15 3.47
CA PRO A 116 -3.16 -9.39 4.65
C PRO A 116 -3.13 -10.86 5.10
N VAL A 117 -3.09 -11.80 4.16
CA VAL A 117 -3.00 -13.24 4.48
C VAL A 117 -1.65 -13.59 5.14
N MET A 118 -0.57 -12.95 4.70
CA MET A 118 0.73 -13.09 5.36
C MET A 118 0.70 -12.58 6.80
N THR A 119 -0.01 -11.48 7.06
CA THR A 119 -0.22 -10.97 8.42
C THR A 119 -1.07 -11.93 9.26
N ALA A 120 -2.16 -12.45 8.70
CA ALA A 120 -2.99 -13.45 9.35
C ALA A 120 -2.21 -14.73 9.70
N LEU A 121 -1.33 -15.20 8.79
CA LEU A 121 -0.43 -16.32 9.05
C LEU A 121 0.45 -16.10 10.29
N CYS A 122 0.98 -14.88 10.50
CA CYS A 122 1.76 -14.56 11.68
C CYS A 122 0.96 -14.76 12.97
N PHE A 123 -0.23 -14.17 13.03
CA PHE A 123 -1.08 -14.26 14.21
C PHE A 123 -1.59 -15.69 14.46
N GLU A 124 -1.89 -16.44 13.40
CA GLU A 124 -2.21 -17.87 13.51
C GLU A 124 -1.08 -18.67 14.20
N TYR A 125 0.18 -18.40 13.82
CA TYR A 125 1.33 -19.08 14.41
C TYR A 125 1.64 -18.59 15.82
N GLN A 126 1.40 -17.30 16.13
CA GLN A 126 1.52 -16.79 17.50
C GLN A 126 0.50 -17.46 18.43
N LYS A 127 -0.76 -17.64 18.00
CA LYS A 127 -1.79 -18.38 18.74
C LYS A 127 -1.38 -19.85 18.96
N ALA A 128 -0.61 -20.44 18.06
CA ALA A 128 -0.03 -21.77 18.20
C ALA A 128 1.26 -21.81 19.06
N GLY A 129 1.58 -20.74 19.81
CA GLY A 129 2.73 -20.66 20.71
C GLY A 129 4.06 -20.36 20.02
N CYS A 130 4.07 -20.03 18.73
CA CYS A 130 5.29 -19.62 18.03
C CYS A 130 5.64 -18.17 18.39
N ASN A 131 6.82 -17.96 18.98
CA ASN A 131 7.27 -16.61 19.31
C ASN A 131 7.78 -15.89 18.05
N ILE A 132 6.91 -15.04 17.45
CA ILE A 132 7.20 -14.22 16.27
C ILE A 132 7.12 -12.74 16.66
N PHE A 133 8.18 -11.99 16.41
CA PHE A 133 8.22 -10.54 16.60
C PHE A 133 7.72 -9.86 15.32
N TYR A 134 6.38 -9.71 15.21
CA TYR A 134 5.72 -9.17 14.01
C TYR A 134 6.27 -7.82 13.57
N GLY A 135 6.41 -6.87 14.50
CA GLY A 135 6.88 -5.51 14.19
C GLY A 135 8.28 -5.49 13.58
N LEU A 136 9.22 -6.29 14.12
CA LEU A 136 10.57 -6.42 13.57
C LEU A 136 10.55 -7.03 12.17
N ALA A 137 9.82 -8.12 12.00
CA ALA A 137 9.72 -8.80 10.71
C ALA A 137 9.09 -7.91 9.62
N ARG A 138 8.04 -7.18 9.97
CA ARG A 138 7.37 -6.23 9.07
C ARG A 138 8.26 -5.03 8.74
N GLY A 139 8.98 -4.50 9.72
CA GLY A 139 9.96 -3.42 9.53
C GLY A 139 11.11 -3.82 8.61
N LEU A 140 11.67 -5.02 8.78
CA LEU A 140 12.72 -5.55 7.89
C LEU A 140 12.20 -5.83 6.48
N GLY A 141 10.91 -6.17 6.31
CA GLY A 141 10.26 -6.21 5.01
C GLY A 141 10.25 -4.83 4.33
N SER A 142 9.86 -3.77 5.04
CA SER A 142 9.90 -2.40 4.50
C SER A 142 11.33 -1.96 4.16
N ALA A 143 12.31 -2.32 4.99
CA ALA A 143 13.72 -2.07 4.68
C ALA A 143 14.17 -2.82 3.41
N SER A 144 13.69 -4.05 3.20
CA SER A 144 13.95 -4.81 1.96
C SER A 144 13.37 -4.10 0.72
N PHE A 145 12.14 -3.58 0.80
CA PHE A 145 11.58 -2.76 -0.27
C PHE A 145 12.47 -1.56 -0.58
N ALA A 146 12.88 -0.81 0.44
CA ALA A 146 13.74 0.36 0.28
C ALA A 146 15.07 0.00 -0.39
N VAL A 147 15.76 -1.01 0.12
CA VAL A 147 17.05 -1.48 -0.44
C VAL A 147 16.88 -1.99 -1.87
N THR A 148 15.85 -2.81 -2.13
CA THR A 148 15.56 -3.30 -3.48
C THR A 148 15.34 -2.13 -4.42
N SER A 149 14.54 -1.14 -4.04
CA SER A 149 14.25 0.04 -4.86
C SER A 149 15.52 0.83 -5.19
N ALA A 150 16.40 1.04 -4.22
CA ALA A 150 17.64 1.78 -4.42
C ALA A 150 18.56 1.15 -5.49
N PHE A 151 18.60 -0.19 -5.55
CA PHE A 151 19.48 -0.89 -6.49
C PHE A 151 18.81 -1.25 -7.82
N ILE A 152 17.51 -1.59 -7.79
CA ILE A 152 16.82 -2.12 -8.96
C ILE A 152 16.67 -1.06 -10.06
N GLY A 153 16.48 0.22 -9.71
CA GLY A 153 16.36 1.30 -10.69
C GLY A 153 17.57 1.39 -11.62
N GLY A 154 18.75 1.53 -11.04
CA GLY A 154 20.00 1.58 -11.81
C GLY A 154 20.35 0.26 -12.52
N ALA A 155 19.91 -0.87 -11.97
CA ALA A 155 20.08 -2.16 -12.62
C ALA A 155 19.18 -2.31 -13.85
N VAL A 156 17.93 -1.85 -13.78
CA VAL A 156 16.96 -1.84 -14.90
C VAL A 156 17.43 -0.91 -16.01
N GLU A 157 17.94 0.26 -15.66
CA GLU A 157 18.47 1.23 -16.63
C GLU A 157 19.60 0.63 -17.49
N LYS A 158 20.46 -0.22 -16.88
CA LYS A 158 21.58 -0.88 -17.56
C LYS A 158 21.22 -2.16 -18.31
N ASN A 159 20.28 -2.95 -17.75
CA ASN A 159 20.01 -4.32 -18.23
C ASN A 159 18.62 -4.49 -18.84
N GLY A 160 17.81 -3.41 -18.87
CA GLY A 160 16.46 -3.45 -19.40
C GLY A 160 15.39 -3.89 -18.37
N VAL A 161 14.14 -3.66 -18.73
CA VAL A 161 12.97 -3.85 -17.83
C VAL A 161 12.67 -5.31 -17.49
N ASP A 162 13.11 -6.26 -18.33
CA ASP A 162 12.93 -7.70 -18.06
C ASP A 162 13.61 -8.15 -16.77
N LEU A 163 14.61 -7.40 -16.30
CA LEU A 163 15.25 -7.65 -15.02
C LEU A 163 14.26 -7.62 -13.84
N LEU A 164 13.21 -6.78 -13.94
CA LEU A 164 12.15 -6.74 -12.93
C LEU A 164 11.47 -8.10 -12.76
N LEU A 165 11.15 -8.75 -13.86
CA LEU A 165 10.53 -10.08 -13.87
C LEU A 165 11.48 -11.15 -13.33
N VAL A 166 12.76 -11.07 -13.70
CA VAL A 166 13.79 -12.02 -13.22
C VAL A 166 13.93 -11.91 -11.70
N VAL A 167 14.08 -10.69 -11.17
CA VAL A 167 14.18 -10.47 -9.71
C VAL A 167 12.90 -10.90 -9.01
N ASN A 168 11.72 -10.62 -9.59
CA ASN A 168 10.45 -11.09 -9.06
C ASN A 168 10.41 -12.63 -8.96
N VAL A 169 10.79 -13.35 -10.00
CA VAL A 169 10.82 -14.83 -10.00
C VAL A 169 11.79 -15.35 -8.94
N ILE A 170 13.00 -14.80 -8.86
CA ILE A 170 14.01 -15.23 -7.87
C ILE A 170 13.47 -15.03 -6.45
N THR A 171 12.93 -13.85 -6.15
CA THR A 171 12.37 -13.56 -4.82
C THR A 171 11.15 -14.42 -4.50
N MET A 172 10.32 -14.74 -5.47
CA MET A 172 9.18 -15.66 -5.31
C MET A 172 9.63 -17.10 -5.07
N ILE A 173 10.68 -17.59 -5.76
CA ILE A 173 11.28 -18.91 -5.47
C ILE A 173 11.78 -18.97 -4.03
N LEU A 174 12.51 -17.94 -3.58
CA LEU A 174 13.00 -17.86 -2.19
C LEU A 174 11.81 -17.83 -1.20
N SER A 175 10.77 -17.05 -1.50
CA SER A 175 9.55 -17.03 -0.72
C SER A 175 8.87 -18.40 -0.64
N ALA A 176 8.75 -19.10 -1.78
CA ALA A 176 8.17 -20.45 -1.83
C ALA A 176 8.94 -21.43 -0.93
N ILE A 177 10.27 -21.45 -1.00
CA ILE A 177 11.11 -22.31 -0.17
C ILE A 177 10.89 -22.03 1.32
N VAL A 178 10.89 -20.75 1.71
CA VAL A 178 10.69 -20.36 3.12
C VAL A 178 9.29 -20.74 3.59
N VAL A 179 8.24 -20.42 2.83
CA VAL A 179 6.83 -20.71 3.18
C VAL A 179 6.57 -22.22 3.18
N PHE A 180 7.14 -22.98 2.22
CA PHE A 180 7.00 -24.43 2.16
C PHE A 180 7.56 -25.11 3.41
N THR A 181 8.67 -24.61 3.93
CA THR A 181 9.29 -25.12 5.15
C THR A 181 8.71 -24.52 6.43
N PHE A 182 7.92 -23.43 6.35
CA PHE A 182 7.29 -22.75 7.48
C PHE A 182 5.99 -23.49 7.87
N LYS A 183 6.13 -24.62 8.57
CA LYS A 183 5.01 -25.44 9.02
C LYS A 183 4.66 -25.13 10.47
N LYS A 184 3.36 -25.00 10.76
CA LYS A 184 2.83 -24.84 12.11
C LYS A 184 3.19 -26.07 12.94
N PRO A 185 3.65 -25.93 14.20
CA PRO A 185 3.78 -27.07 15.10
C PRO A 185 2.40 -27.69 15.36
N GLU A 186 2.36 -29.01 15.46
CA GLU A 186 1.18 -29.69 15.97
C GLU A 186 1.04 -29.34 17.45
N VAL A 187 0.10 -28.50 17.78
CA VAL A 187 -0.28 -28.16 19.16
C VAL A 187 -1.66 -28.73 19.34
N GLU A 188 -1.86 -29.53 20.41
CA GLU A 188 -3.19 -29.89 20.89
C GLU A 188 -3.95 -28.59 21.12
N GLU A 189 -5.09 -28.42 20.44
CA GLU A 189 -5.97 -27.25 20.61
C GLU A 189 -6.42 -27.21 22.06
N LYS A 190 -5.80 -26.37 22.87
CA LYS A 190 -6.43 -25.91 24.10
C LYS A 190 -7.60 -25.05 23.66
N GLU A 191 -8.81 -25.45 24.01
CA GLU A 191 -9.99 -24.59 23.93
C GLU A 191 -9.63 -23.25 24.57
N THR A 192 -9.34 -22.26 23.73
CA THR A 192 -9.22 -20.89 24.16
C THR A 192 -10.61 -20.39 24.46
N ASP A 193 -10.82 -19.97 25.69
CA ASP A 193 -12.01 -19.29 26.16
C ASP A 193 -12.55 -18.36 25.08
N LYS A 194 -13.85 -18.47 24.83
CA LYS A 194 -14.58 -17.55 23.97
C LYS A 194 -14.40 -16.16 24.58
N GLU A 195 -13.56 -15.34 23.93
CA GLU A 195 -13.55 -13.91 24.25
C GLU A 195 -14.99 -13.40 24.18
N ASP A 196 -15.46 -12.81 25.26
CA ASP A 196 -16.75 -12.15 25.32
C ASP A 196 -16.86 -11.18 24.15
N LYS A 197 -17.77 -11.47 23.24
CA LYS A 197 -18.04 -10.54 22.13
C LYS A 197 -18.56 -9.24 22.73
N PRO A 198 -18.03 -8.08 22.34
CA PRO A 198 -18.52 -6.79 22.80
C PRO A 198 -20.03 -6.73 22.64
N GLN A 199 -20.76 -6.46 23.72
CA GLN A 199 -22.21 -6.30 23.70
C GLN A 199 -22.53 -4.89 23.20
N GLY A 200 -23.16 -4.79 22.02
CA GLY A 200 -23.59 -3.52 21.41
C GLY A 200 -24.23 -3.75 20.04
N LYS A 201 -24.91 -2.76 19.52
CA LYS A 201 -25.43 -2.76 18.15
C LYS A 201 -24.42 -2.09 17.24
N ALA A 202 -23.69 -2.86 16.48
CA ALA A 202 -22.88 -2.31 15.38
C ALA A 202 -23.80 -1.62 14.36
N HIS A 203 -23.43 -0.42 13.89
CA HIS A 203 -24.18 0.29 12.85
C HIS A 203 -24.04 -0.45 11.51
N ASN A 204 -25.02 -1.28 11.15
CA ASN A 204 -24.96 -2.11 9.93
C ASN A 204 -25.22 -1.32 8.65
N ASN A 205 -25.81 -0.11 8.75
CA ASN A 205 -26.11 0.74 7.61
C ASN A 205 -25.06 1.86 7.50
N ILE A 206 -24.55 2.12 6.29
CA ILE A 206 -23.55 3.16 6.00
C ILE A 206 -24.09 4.57 6.31
N ILE A 207 -25.41 4.78 6.14
CA ILE A 207 -26.08 6.06 6.42
C ILE A 207 -26.12 6.32 7.92
N ASP A 208 -26.44 5.30 8.72
CA ASP A 208 -26.48 5.42 10.17
C ASP A 208 -25.08 5.64 10.75
N PHE A 209 -24.09 4.94 10.22
CA PHE A 209 -22.69 5.18 10.56
C PHE A 209 -22.25 6.62 10.25
N ALA A 210 -22.61 7.15 9.06
CA ALA A 210 -22.26 8.50 8.67
C ALA A 210 -22.96 9.58 9.54
N LYS A 211 -24.16 9.31 10.02
CA LYS A 211 -24.87 10.20 10.97
C LYS A 211 -24.24 10.18 12.36
N THR A 212 -23.78 9.01 12.80
CA THR A 212 -23.15 8.84 14.12
C THR A 212 -21.75 9.48 14.15
N TYR A 213 -20.98 9.37 13.04
CA TYR A 213 -19.62 9.90 12.94
C TYR A 213 -19.48 10.93 11.79
N PRO A 214 -20.16 12.08 11.85
CA PRO A 214 -20.22 13.02 10.73
C PRO A 214 -18.88 13.65 10.38
N ALA A 215 -18.06 14.03 11.37
CA ALA A 215 -16.71 14.56 11.13
C ALA A 215 -15.83 13.57 10.36
N PHE A 216 -15.83 12.32 10.80
CA PHE A 216 -15.08 11.25 10.15
C PHE A 216 -15.56 10.99 8.72
N SER A 217 -16.87 10.91 8.51
CA SER A 217 -17.45 10.60 7.20
C SER A 217 -17.13 11.69 6.17
N VAL A 218 -17.17 12.96 6.57
CA VAL A 218 -16.72 14.07 5.70
C VAL A 218 -15.21 14.04 5.50
N PHE A 219 -14.43 13.69 6.53
CA PHE A 219 -12.99 13.55 6.41
C PHE A 219 -12.56 12.45 5.42
N LEU A 220 -13.34 11.36 5.28
CA LEU A 220 -13.07 10.33 4.26
C LEU A 220 -13.04 10.92 2.83
N ILE A 221 -13.87 11.93 2.55
CA ILE A 221 -13.83 12.64 1.25
C ILE A 221 -12.49 13.39 1.11
N GLY A 222 -12.03 14.06 2.17
CA GLY A 222 -10.68 14.65 2.21
C GLY A 222 -9.58 13.61 1.99
N THR A 223 -9.73 12.44 2.60
CA THR A 223 -8.80 11.30 2.42
C THR A 223 -8.72 10.85 0.96
N ILE A 224 -9.86 10.74 0.27
CA ILE A 224 -9.88 10.44 -1.17
C ILE A 224 -9.04 11.47 -1.95
N CYS A 225 -9.20 12.76 -1.64
CA CYS A 225 -8.44 13.82 -2.30
C CYS A 225 -6.93 13.76 -2.00
N PHE A 226 -6.54 13.47 -0.76
CA PHE A 226 -5.13 13.33 -0.40
C PHE A 226 -4.48 12.16 -1.12
N TYR A 227 -5.15 11.01 -1.15
CA TYR A 227 -4.63 9.82 -1.80
C TYR A 227 -4.76 9.86 -3.32
N PHE A 228 -5.67 10.67 -3.87
CA PHE A 228 -5.65 11.02 -5.28
C PHE A 228 -4.31 11.68 -5.66
N ALA A 229 -3.89 12.73 -4.94
CA ALA A 229 -2.63 13.42 -5.21
C ALA A 229 -1.41 12.53 -4.90
N HIS A 230 -1.46 11.74 -3.83
CA HIS A 230 -0.38 10.84 -3.44
C HIS A 230 -0.12 9.75 -4.49
N ASN A 231 -1.16 9.04 -4.93
CA ASN A 231 -1.01 7.98 -5.94
C ASN A 231 -0.67 8.55 -7.31
N MET A 232 -1.20 9.74 -7.68
CA MET A 232 -0.79 10.46 -8.88
C MET A 232 0.74 10.65 -8.94
N ILE A 233 1.35 11.07 -7.83
CA ILE A 233 2.80 11.24 -7.76
C ILE A 233 3.49 9.89 -7.83
N ASN A 234 3.07 8.91 -7.03
CA ASN A 234 3.81 7.66 -6.89
C ASN A 234 3.70 6.78 -8.15
N ASP A 235 2.51 6.63 -8.71
CA ASP A 235 2.25 5.72 -9.83
C ASP A 235 2.78 6.27 -11.16
N PHE A 236 2.91 7.60 -11.28
CA PHE A 236 3.45 8.28 -12.47
C PHE A 236 4.77 9.03 -12.19
N MET A 237 5.51 8.62 -11.13
CA MET A 237 6.76 9.29 -10.75
C MET A 237 7.84 9.20 -11.83
N ILE A 238 7.92 8.09 -12.60
CA ILE A 238 8.92 7.94 -13.64
C ILE A 238 8.77 8.98 -14.76
N GLN A 239 7.52 9.37 -15.10
CA GLN A 239 7.27 10.40 -16.09
C GLN A 239 7.73 11.77 -15.60
N ILE A 240 7.48 12.06 -14.30
CA ILE A 240 7.94 13.29 -13.65
C ILE A 240 9.47 13.33 -13.65
N ILE A 241 10.13 12.26 -13.26
CA ILE A 241 11.60 12.13 -13.22
C ILE A 241 12.19 12.32 -14.61
N ARG A 242 11.63 11.66 -15.65
CA ARG A 242 12.09 11.82 -17.04
C ARG A 242 11.94 13.24 -17.55
N SER A 243 10.90 13.97 -17.13
CA SER A 243 10.73 15.39 -17.49
C SER A 243 11.77 16.31 -16.85
N LEU A 244 12.41 15.87 -15.77
CA LEU A 244 13.49 16.56 -15.09
C LEU A 244 14.89 16.09 -15.54
N GLY A 245 14.97 15.21 -16.56
CA GLY A 245 16.20 14.66 -17.10
C GLY A 245 16.78 13.47 -16.33
N GLY A 246 16.00 12.85 -15.42
CA GLY A 246 16.38 11.64 -14.72
C GLY A 246 15.86 10.36 -15.38
N ALA A 247 16.16 9.21 -14.76
CA ALA A 247 15.84 7.89 -15.28
C ALA A 247 15.37 6.95 -14.14
N GLU A 248 15.43 5.63 -14.37
CA GLU A 248 14.99 4.61 -13.44
C GLU A 248 15.83 4.58 -12.15
N THR A 249 17.08 5.01 -12.22
CA THR A 249 17.97 5.15 -11.04
C THR A 249 17.40 6.14 -10.05
N GLU A 250 16.97 7.33 -10.51
CA GLU A 250 16.38 8.36 -9.66
C GLU A 250 15.03 7.93 -9.10
N LEU A 251 14.26 7.15 -9.84
CA LEU A 251 13.03 6.53 -9.32
C LEU A 251 13.34 5.58 -8.16
N GLY A 252 14.36 4.74 -8.31
CA GLY A 252 14.83 3.86 -7.25
C GLY A 252 15.21 4.62 -5.98
N TYR A 253 15.98 5.70 -6.11
CA TYR A 253 16.38 6.55 -4.99
C TYR A 253 15.19 7.32 -4.40
N SER A 254 14.24 7.76 -5.21
CA SER A 254 13.01 8.43 -4.72
C SER A 254 12.19 7.49 -3.83
N ASN A 255 11.97 6.26 -4.26
CA ASN A 255 11.25 5.25 -3.49
C ASN A 255 12.00 4.83 -2.22
N PHE A 256 13.34 4.68 -2.31
CA PHE A 256 14.20 4.45 -1.15
C PHE A 256 14.06 5.56 -0.12
N LEU A 257 14.16 6.82 -0.55
CA LEU A 257 14.06 8.01 0.31
C LEU A 257 12.72 8.04 1.05
N GLN A 258 11.62 7.81 0.34
CA GLN A 258 10.30 7.75 0.96
C GLN A 258 10.23 6.65 2.03
N ALA A 259 10.61 5.43 1.69
CA ALA A 259 10.53 4.29 2.59
C ALA A 259 11.42 4.45 3.83
N ILE A 260 12.65 4.96 3.69
CA ILE A 260 13.57 5.14 4.82
C ILE A 260 13.12 6.25 5.77
N LEU A 261 12.50 7.30 5.24
CA LEU A 261 11.99 8.42 6.05
C LEU A 261 10.71 8.06 6.82
N GLU A 262 9.92 7.11 6.35
CA GLU A 262 8.73 6.64 7.05
C GLU A 262 9.07 5.89 8.35
N LEU A 263 10.14 5.12 8.38
CA LEU A 263 10.50 4.23 9.49
C LEU A 263 10.66 4.97 10.84
N PRO A 264 11.47 6.04 10.97
CA PRO A 264 11.64 6.73 12.23
C PRO A 264 10.34 7.40 12.70
N VAL A 265 9.52 7.93 11.79
CA VAL A 265 8.24 8.57 12.16
C VAL A 265 7.29 7.52 12.70
N MET A 266 7.10 6.41 12.01
CA MET A 266 6.23 5.33 12.47
C MET A 266 6.68 4.76 13.83
N ALA A 267 7.98 4.80 14.13
CA ALA A 267 8.50 4.36 15.42
C ALA A 267 8.15 5.30 16.58
N VAL A 268 8.10 6.62 16.33
CA VAL A 268 7.92 7.63 17.40
C VAL A 268 6.53 8.29 17.42
N ILE A 269 5.74 8.14 16.38
CA ILE A 269 4.46 8.84 16.21
C ILE A 269 3.48 8.58 17.38
N GLY A 270 3.49 7.38 17.96
CA GLY A 270 2.66 7.04 19.12
C GLY A 270 2.96 7.90 20.37
N VAL A 271 4.18 8.44 20.49
CA VAL A 271 4.54 9.37 21.57
C VAL A 271 3.91 10.75 21.31
N PHE A 272 3.90 11.19 20.04
CA PHE A 272 3.27 12.45 19.65
C PHE A 272 1.74 12.39 19.77
N LEU A 273 1.12 11.28 19.38
CA LEU A 273 -0.33 11.05 19.47
C LEU A 273 -0.87 10.96 20.92
N LYS A 274 0.02 10.78 21.91
CA LYS A 274 -0.34 10.94 23.33
C LYS A 274 -0.43 12.40 23.78
N LYS A 275 0.21 13.32 23.04
CA LYS A 275 0.29 14.75 23.39
C LYS A 275 -0.52 15.65 22.47
N ILE A 276 -0.69 15.24 21.22
CA ILE A 276 -1.38 15.98 20.17
C ILE A 276 -2.54 15.10 19.70
N SER A 277 -3.75 15.66 19.67
CA SER A 277 -4.94 14.93 19.25
C SER A 277 -4.83 14.45 17.80
N SER A 278 -5.40 13.29 17.52
CA SER A 278 -5.33 12.62 16.21
C SER A 278 -6.00 13.43 15.10
N ASP A 279 -7.07 14.17 15.39
CA ASP A 279 -7.73 15.10 14.45
C ASP A 279 -6.76 16.19 13.94
N LYS A 280 -5.98 16.82 14.81
CA LYS A 280 -4.95 17.81 14.44
C LYS A 280 -3.84 17.19 13.62
N MET A 281 -3.42 15.97 13.97
CA MET A 281 -2.40 15.24 13.22
C MET A 281 -2.89 14.86 11.82
N LEU A 282 -4.17 14.53 11.64
CA LEU A 282 -4.78 14.26 10.34
C LEU A 282 -4.83 15.52 9.46
N VAL A 283 -5.21 16.68 10.01
CA VAL A 283 -5.18 17.96 9.28
C VAL A 283 -3.76 18.35 8.90
N PHE A 284 -2.79 18.18 9.82
CA PHE A 284 -1.37 18.41 9.55
C PHE A 284 -0.88 17.53 8.40
N SER A 285 -1.17 16.23 8.45
CA SER A 285 -0.80 15.28 7.39
C SER A 285 -1.42 15.64 6.05
N GLY A 286 -2.72 15.98 6.02
CA GLY A 286 -3.40 16.44 4.80
C GLY A 286 -2.72 17.68 4.19
N THR A 287 -2.34 18.64 5.04
CA THR A 287 -1.58 19.83 4.62
C THR A 287 -0.21 19.44 4.06
N ALA A 288 0.47 18.45 4.66
CA ALA A 288 1.75 17.96 4.18
C ALA A 288 1.65 17.25 2.80
N PHE A 289 0.55 16.52 2.52
CA PHE A 289 0.28 16.02 1.17
C PHE A 289 0.16 17.14 0.16
N PHE A 290 -0.55 18.22 0.51
CA PHE A 290 -0.68 19.39 -0.37
C PHE A 290 0.66 20.08 -0.61
N VAL A 291 1.46 20.31 0.44
CA VAL A 291 2.79 20.93 0.30
C VAL A 291 3.70 20.05 -0.56
N LYS A 292 3.66 18.74 -0.39
CA LYS A 292 4.43 17.77 -1.20
C LYS A 292 4.16 17.97 -2.70
N ILE A 293 2.90 17.97 -3.12
CA ILE A 293 2.56 18.13 -4.54
C ILE A 293 2.77 19.55 -5.03
N LEU A 294 2.54 20.56 -4.17
CA LEU A 294 2.78 21.96 -4.50
C LEU A 294 4.26 22.22 -4.81
N ILE A 295 5.18 21.71 -3.97
CA ILE A 295 6.62 21.79 -4.25
C ILE A 295 6.91 21.13 -5.59
N LEU A 296 6.40 19.90 -5.81
CA LEU A 296 6.67 19.14 -7.03
C LEU A 296 6.19 19.86 -8.30
N MET A 297 5.10 20.62 -8.23
CA MET A 297 4.56 21.39 -9.36
C MET A 297 5.53 22.48 -9.84
N PHE A 298 6.34 23.06 -8.95
CA PHE A 298 7.28 24.14 -9.28
C PHE A 298 8.74 23.70 -9.40
N VAL A 299 9.00 22.40 -9.24
CA VAL A 299 10.35 21.84 -9.35
C VAL A 299 10.83 21.87 -10.79
N SER A 300 12.10 22.24 -10.96
CA SER A 300 12.79 22.26 -12.27
C SER A 300 14.06 21.39 -12.30
N ASN A 301 14.37 20.68 -11.19
CA ASN A 301 15.54 19.83 -11.06
C ASN A 301 15.32 18.67 -10.09
N MET A 302 16.22 17.68 -10.13
CA MET A 302 16.13 16.48 -9.29
C MET A 302 16.23 16.77 -7.80
N ALA A 303 17.03 17.75 -7.37
CA ALA A 303 17.15 18.09 -5.95
C ALA A 303 15.82 18.55 -5.35
N GLY A 304 15.09 19.41 -6.06
CA GLY A 304 13.76 19.86 -5.65
C GLY A 304 12.74 18.70 -5.62
N MET A 305 12.83 17.76 -6.55
CA MET A 305 12.01 16.55 -6.53
C MET A 305 12.26 15.73 -5.25
N TYR A 306 13.52 15.49 -4.87
CA TYR A 306 13.84 14.79 -3.61
C TYR A 306 13.38 15.56 -2.36
N VAL A 307 13.43 16.89 -2.37
CA VAL A 307 12.83 17.71 -1.32
C VAL A 307 11.33 17.46 -1.22
N SER A 308 10.60 17.48 -2.35
CA SER A 308 9.17 17.13 -2.36
C SER A 308 8.93 15.73 -1.79
N GLN A 309 9.71 14.72 -2.22
CA GLN A 309 9.54 13.35 -1.75
C GLN A 309 9.83 13.20 -0.24
N SER A 310 10.70 14.03 0.33
CA SER A 310 10.98 14.02 1.76
C SER A 310 9.77 14.43 2.62
N PHE A 311 8.78 15.14 2.04
CA PHE A 311 7.51 15.44 2.73
C PHE A 311 6.64 14.20 3.00
N GLN A 312 7.00 13.05 2.43
CA GLN A 312 6.42 11.75 2.80
C GLN A 312 6.47 11.49 4.32
N LEU A 313 7.55 11.93 4.96
CA LEU A 313 7.76 11.96 6.41
C LEU A 313 6.59 12.58 7.19
N PHE A 314 6.01 13.67 6.69
CA PHE A 314 4.92 14.41 7.35
C PHE A 314 3.54 14.04 6.78
N ALA A 315 3.49 13.57 5.56
CA ALA A 315 2.26 13.18 4.88
C ALA A 315 1.86 11.75 5.27
N TYR A 316 2.28 10.76 4.51
CA TYR A 316 1.86 9.36 4.65
C TYR A 316 2.25 8.74 6.00
N ALA A 317 3.50 8.97 6.47
CA ALA A 317 3.99 8.36 7.69
C ALA A 317 3.23 8.83 8.94
N VAL A 318 2.68 10.05 8.92
CA VAL A 318 1.81 10.58 9.97
C VAL A 318 0.37 10.15 9.78
N PHE A 319 -0.14 10.14 8.53
CA PHE A 319 -1.55 9.86 8.23
C PHE A 319 -2.00 8.50 8.75
N ILE A 320 -1.27 7.44 8.41
CA ILE A 320 -1.69 6.05 8.70
C ILE A 320 -1.91 5.81 10.20
N PRO A 321 -0.93 6.09 11.08
CA PRO A 321 -1.14 5.91 12.51
C PRO A 321 -2.14 6.92 13.10
N ALA A 322 -2.17 8.18 12.62
CA ALA A 322 -3.13 9.15 13.13
C ALA A 322 -4.57 8.75 12.82
N ALA A 323 -4.85 8.21 11.63
CA ALA A 323 -6.16 7.69 11.27
C ALA A 323 -6.57 6.50 12.14
N ALA A 324 -5.63 5.58 12.40
CA ALA A 324 -5.87 4.43 13.27
C ALA A 324 -6.20 4.87 14.72
N TYR A 325 -5.42 5.83 15.26
CA TYR A 325 -5.69 6.39 16.59
C TYR A 325 -6.99 7.20 16.65
N TYR A 326 -7.33 7.94 15.60
CA TYR A 326 -8.59 8.67 15.52
C TYR A 326 -9.78 7.70 15.62
N VAL A 327 -9.78 6.65 14.81
CA VAL A 327 -10.83 5.63 14.83
C VAL A 327 -10.92 4.96 16.20
N SER A 328 -9.76 4.56 16.78
CA SER A 328 -9.73 3.90 18.10
C SER A 328 -10.22 4.78 19.26
N ASN A 329 -10.00 6.11 19.18
CA ASN A 329 -10.31 7.02 20.26
C ASN A 329 -11.71 7.65 20.18
N THR A 330 -12.31 7.68 18.96
CA THR A 330 -13.57 8.40 18.70
C THR A 330 -14.74 7.47 18.42
N MET A 331 -14.49 6.21 18.08
CA MET A 331 -15.56 5.29 17.70
C MET A 331 -15.79 4.22 18.77
N ASP A 332 -17.04 3.78 18.86
CA ASP A 332 -17.43 2.63 19.66
C ASP A 332 -16.67 1.38 19.21
N GLU A 333 -16.33 0.49 20.14
CA GLU A 333 -15.52 -0.71 19.87
C GLU A 333 -16.03 -1.55 18.68
N LEU A 334 -17.36 -1.67 18.55
CA LEU A 334 -18.01 -2.42 17.46
C LEU A 334 -17.88 -1.77 16.09
N ASP A 335 -17.65 -0.47 16.02
CA ASP A 335 -17.54 0.30 14.79
C ASP A 335 -16.09 0.59 14.39
N GLN A 336 -15.11 0.36 15.29
CA GLN A 336 -13.69 0.62 15.00
C GLN A 336 -13.17 -0.16 13.77
N VAL A 337 -13.54 -1.44 13.65
CA VAL A 337 -13.15 -2.27 12.49
C VAL A 337 -13.71 -1.69 11.20
N LYS A 338 -14.97 -1.22 11.21
CA LYS A 338 -15.59 -0.56 10.06
C LYS A 338 -14.94 0.78 9.76
N GLY A 339 -14.63 1.57 10.78
CA GLY A 339 -13.91 2.83 10.63
C GLY A 339 -12.57 2.62 9.91
N GLN A 340 -11.77 1.65 10.32
CA GLN A 340 -10.52 1.30 9.64
C GLN A 340 -10.76 0.83 8.20
N ALA A 341 -11.79 0.03 7.97
CA ALA A 341 -12.15 -0.42 6.61
C ALA A 341 -12.54 0.76 5.71
N TYR A 342 -13.30 1.75 6.22
CA TYR A 342 -13.65 2.94 5.46
C TYR A 342 -12.43 3.82 5.14
N VAL A 343 -11.47 3.96 6.05
CA VAL A 343 -10.19 4.64 5.74
C VAL A 343 -9.49 3.94 4.57
N THR A 344 -9.34 2.62 4.65
CA THR A 344 -8.70 1.82 3.59
C THR A 344 -9.45 1.94 2.26
N SER A 345 -10.79 1.92 2.30
CA SER A 345 -11.62 2.12 1.11
C SER A 345 -11.43 3.51 0.49
N ALA A 346 -11.39 4.56 1.31
CA ALA A 346 -11.15 5.92 0.83
C ALA A 346 -9.77 6.07 0.18
N ILE A 347 -8.73 5.45 0.76
CA ILE A 347 -7.38 5.37 0.17
C ILE A 347 -7.43 4.72 -1.21
N THR A 348 -8.09 3.56 -1.30
CA THR A 348 -8.20 2.80 -2.56
C THR A 348 -8.98 3.59 -3.62
N VAL A 349 -10.11 4.20 -3.25
CA VAL A 349 -10.93 5.03 -4.16
C VAL A 349 -10.11 6.21 -4.68
N GLY A 350 -9.38 6.91 -3.81
CA GLY A 350 -8.45 7.98 -4.21
C GLY A 350 -7.43 7.51 -5.24
N GLY A 351 -6.81 6.35 -5.02
CA GLY A 351 -5.85 5.74 -5.95
C GLY A 351 -6.48 5.37 -7.30
N VAL A 352 -7.66 4.79 -7.30
CA VAL A 352 -8.38 4.42 -8.54
C VAL A 352 -8.68 5.65 -9.40
N PHE A 353 -9.27 6.69 -8.81
CA PHE A 353 -9.54 7.94 -9.54
C PHE A 353 -8.25 8.62 -10.01
N SER A 354 -7.21 8.59 -9.18
CA SER A 354 -5.89 9.08 -9.53
C SER A 354 -5.37 8.41 -10.79
N ASN A 355 -5.36 7.09 -10.82
CA ASN A 355 -4.80 6.31 -11.91
C ASN A 355 -5.55 6.55 -13.23
N LEU A 356 -6.89 6.54 -13.18
CA LEU A 356 -7.71 6.79 -14.38
C LEU A 356 -7.51 8.21 -14.93
N ILE A 357 -7.53 9.21 -14.06
CA ILE A 357 -7.50 10.62 -14.46
C ILE A 357 -6.08 11.04 -14.85
N SER A 358 -5.07 10.63 -14.09
CA SER A 358 -3.67 11.02 -14.32
C SER A 358 -3.13 10.50 -15.64
N GLY A 359 -3.44 9.24 -15.99
CA GLY A 359 -3.01 8.67 -17.26
C GLY A 359 -3.56 9.45 -18.47
N VAL A 360 -4.86 9.77 -18.43
CA VAL A 360 -5.52 10.57 -19.50
C VAL A 360 -4.94 11.99 -19.58
N ILE A 361 -4.73 12.64 -18.43
CA ILE A 361 -4.16 14.00 -18.43
C ILE A 361 -2.73 13.99 -18.96
N LEU A 362 -1.92 13.00 -18.57
CA LEU A 362 -0.55 12.88 -19.05
C LEU A 362 -0.46 12.74 -20.58
N ASP A 363 -1.30 11.88 -21.16
CA ASP A 363 -1.28 11.65 -22.60
C ASP A 363 -1.77 12.86 -23.43
N ASN A 364 -2.71 13.68 -22.88
CA ASN A 364 -3.33 14.76 -23.63
C ASN A 364 -2.80 16.16 -23.27
N LEU A 365 -2.45 16.40 -22.01
CA LEU A 365 -2.14 17.74 -21.47
C LEU A 365 -0.76 17.82 -20.80
N GLY A 366 -0.11 16.68 -20.59
CA GLY A 366 1.23 16.60 -20.02
C GLY A 366 1.32 16.75 -18.51
N ILE A 367 2.56 16.72 -18.02
CA ILE A 367 2.88 16.59 -16.59
C ILE A 367 2.43 17.80 -15.77
N LYS A 368 2.58 19.02 -16.30
CA LYS A 368 2.19 20.24 -15.56
C LYS A 368 0.70 20.28 -15.30
N ALA A 369 -0.13 19.88 -16.24
CA ALA A 369 -1.58 19.78 -16.08
C ALA A 369 -1.96 18.71 -15.08
N MET A 370 -1.29 17.55 -15.10
CA MET A 370 -1.49 16.48 -14.12
C MET A 370 -1.18 16.97 -12.70
N LEU A 371 -0.01 17.54 -12.46
CA LEU A 371 0.37 18.05 -11.15
C LEU A 371 -0.54 19.19 -10.67
N GLY A 372 -0.95 20.08 -11.60
CA GLY A 372 -1.91 21.15 -11.32
C GLY A 372 -3.26 20.60 -10.86
N THR A 373 -3.78 19.58 -11.55
CA THR A 373 -5.02 18.87 -11.14
C THR A 373 -4.86 18.26 -9.74
N GLY A 374 -3.76 17.58 -9.47
CA GLY A 374 -3.45 17.02 -8.16
C GLY A 374 -3.38 18.09 -7.06
N CYS A 375 -2.75 19.26 -7.34
CA CYS A 375 -2.72 20.39 -6.41
C CYS A 375 -4.13 20.88 -6.07
N VAL A 376 -4.98 21.08 -7.07
CA VAL A 376 -6.37 21.57 -6.86
C VAL A 376 -7.17 20.55 -6.03
N VAL A 377 -7.14 19.28 -6.41
CA VAL A 377 -7.87 18.23 -5.70
C VAL A 377 -7.36 18.10 -4.26
N CYS A 378 -6.05 18.13 -4.04
CA CYS A 378 -5.47 18.06 -2.70
C CYS A 378 -5.81 19.29 -1.85
N ALA A 379 -5.80 20.50 -2.42
CA ALA A 379 -6.23 21.73 -1.73
C ALA A 379 -7.69 21.65 -1.28
N VAL A 380 -8.57 21.15 -2.13
CA VAL A 380 -9.98 20.87 -1.76
C VAL A 380 -10.03 19.86 -0.62
N GLY A 381 -9.22 18.80 -0.67
CA GLY A 381 -9.09 17.83 0.42
C GLY A 381 -8.66 18.46 1.74
N VAL A 382 -7.69 19.39 1.73
CA VAL A 382 -7.25 20.12 2.93
C VAL A 382 -8.39 20.94 3.53
N VAL A 383 -9.14 21.66 2.70
CA VAL A 383 -10.31 22.45 3.18
C VAL A 383 -11.37 21.53 3.79
N ILE A 384 -11.70 20.43 3.12
CA ILE A 384 -12.65 19.43 3.63
C ILE A 384 -12.17 18.84 4.95
N GLY A 385 -10.91 18.41 5.02
CA GLY A 385 -10.32 17.83 6.22
C GLY A 385 -10.31 18.83 7.39
N PHE A 386 -9.95 20.09 7.12
CA PHE A 386 -9.97 21.15 8.13
C PHE A 386 -11.38 21.41 8.66
N VAL A 387 -12.38 21.53 7.79
CA VAL A 387 -13.79 21.74 8.17
C VAL A 387 -14.31 20.52 8.95
N ALA A 388 -14.04 19.32 8.47
CA ALA A 388 -14.47 18.09 9.11
C ALA A 388 -13.94 17.98 10.55
N MET A 389 -12.64 18.14 10.73
CA MET A 389 -11.99 17.90 12.02
C MET A 389 -12.13 19.05 13.03
N ASN A 390 -12.43 20.29 12.60
CA ASN A 390 -12.51 21.43 13.50
C ASN A 390 -13.92 21.99 13.69
N LYS A 391 -14.88 21.69 12.80
CA LYS A 391 -16.21 22.30 12.82
C LYS A 391 -17.36 21.32 12.94
N LEU A 392 -17.14 20.04 12.68
CA LEU A 392 -18.18 19.02 12.78
C LEU A 392 -18.08 18.23 14.09
N PRO A 393 -19.20 17.72 14.63
CA PRO A 393 -19.17 16.84 15.79
C PRO A 393 -18.48 15.51 15.42
N HIS A 394 -17.64 15.02 16.33
CA HIS A 394 -16.92 13.77 16.12
C HIS A 394 -17.82 12.55 16.35
N HIS A 395 -18.77 12.70 17.28
CA HIS A 395 -19.81 11.71 17.58
C HIS A 395 -21.14 12.46 17.78
N ALA A 396 -22.23 11.97 17.19
CA ALA A 396 -23.57 12.56 17.26
C ALA A 396 -24.53 11.72 18.13
#